data_fc9000d58a6a4a604b2b7548454544e4
#
_entry.id   fc9000d58a6a4a604b2b7548454544e4
#
_cell.length_a   1.000
_cell.length_b   1.000
_cell.length_c   1.000
_cell.angle_alpha   90.00
_cell.angle_beta   90.00
_cell.angle_gamma   90.00
#
_symmetry.space_group_name_H-M   'P 1'
#
loop_
_entity.id
_entity.type
_entity.pdbx_description
1 polymer ?
#
loop_
_entity_poly.entity_id
_entity_poly.type
_entity_poly.pdbx_seq_one_letter_code
_entity_poly.pdbx_strand_id
1 'polypeptide(L)'
;MNTQTTVAVTAARKAVYDKVESQIHTFEAQLATLKAKAESAKANVELKAIANLATAKLTLDQKVRELKTAGEAAFQQAKADVEARIAEFEKSVKTIESKIKAA
;
A
#
# COMPACT_ATOMS: atom_id res chain seq x y z
N MET A 1 34.83 -4.89 -5.35
CA MET A 1 33.39 -5.04 -5.49
C MET A 1 33.01 -5.07 -6.96
N ASN A 2 32.16 -5.98 -7.35
CA ASN A 2 31.78 -6.10 -8.76
C ASN A 2 30.72 -5.07 -9.10
N THR A 3 30.99 -4.20 -10.07
CA THR A 3 30.08 -3.15 -10.53
C THR A 3 28.77 -3.72 -11.06
N GLN A 4 28.81 -4.89 -11.71
CA GLN A 4 27.61 -5.55 -12.26
C GLN A 4 26.66 -5.99 -11.14
N THR A 5 27.19 -6.49 -10.02
CA THR A 5 26.38 -6.88 -8.87
C THR A 5 25.66 -5.68 -8.28
N THR A 6 26.33 -4.53 -8.17
CA THR A 6 25.74 -3.31 -7.64
C THR A 6 24.60 -2.83 -8.55
N VAL A 7 24.81 -2.83 -9.87
CA VAL A 7 23.80 -2.44 -10.86
C VAL A 7 22.59 -3.37 -10.78
N ALA A 8 22.82 -4.69 -10.70
CA ALA A 8 21.74 -5.67 -10.61
C ALA A 8 20.89 -5.48 -9.34
N VAL A 9 21.53 -5.23 -8.20
CA VAL A 9 20.85 -4.99 -6.92
C VAL A 9 20.00 -3.71 -7.02
N THR A 10 20.56 -2.64 -7.59
CA THR A 10 19.85 -1.37 -7.76
C THR A 10 18.63 -1.54 -8.67
N ALA A 11 18.78 -2.26 -9.78
CA ALA A 11 17.68 -2.52 -10.71
C ALA A 11 16.58 -3.36 -10.04
N ALA A 12 16.95 -4.38 -9.26
CA ALA A 12 16.01 -5.22 -8.54
C ALA A 12 15.23 -4.41 -7.50
N ARG A 13 15.91 -3.52 -6.77
CA ARG A 13 15.27 -2.64 -5.79
C ARG A 13 14.32 -1.66 -6.47
N LYS A 14 14.73 -1.08 -7.58
CA LYS A 14 13.89 -0.16 -8.34
C LYS A 14 12.59 -0.84 -8.79
N ALA A 15 12.68 -2.08 -9.24
CA ALA A 15 11.49 -2.85 -9.64
C ALA A 15 10.53 -3.03 -8.46
N VAL A 16 11.05 -3.28 -7.26
CA VAL A 16 10.24 -3.39 -6.05
C VAL A 16 9.57 -2.05 -5.73
N TYR A 17 10.31 -0.95 -5.77
CA TYR A 17 9.78 0.38 -5.51
C TYR A 17 8.67 0.74 -6.49
N ASP A 18 8.91 0.52 -7.78
CA ASP A 18 7.96 0.85 -8.84
C ASP A 18 6.65 0.05 -8.66
N LYS A 19 6.76 -1.23 -8.33
CA LYS A 19 5.62 -2.08 -8.07
C LYS A 19 4.81 -1.59 -6.87
N VAL A 20 5.48 -1.32 -5.76
CA VAL A 20 4.85 -0.87 -4.52
C VAL A 20 4.18 0.48 -4.72
N GLU A 21 4.86 1.43 -5.35
CA GLU A 21 4.31 2.75 -5.62
C GLU A 21 3.08 2.67 -6.53
N SER A 22 3.11 1.80 -7.54
CA SER A 22 1.96 1.56 -8.41
C SER A 22 0.77 1.00 -7.62
N GLN A 23 1.02 0.06 -6.71
CA GLN A 23 -0.02 -0.49 -5.84
C GLN A 23 -0.62 0.57 -4.92
N ILE A 24 0.22 1.45 -4.37
CA ILE A 24 -0.24 2.57 -3.53
C ILE A 24 -1.11 3.53 -4.33
N HIS A 25 -0.74 3.86 -5.56
CA HIS A 25 -1.56 4.70 -6.42
C HIS A 25 -2.92 4.06 -6.70
N THR A 26 -2.95 2.76 -6.92
CA THR A 26 -4.20 2.01 -7.08
C THR A 26 -5.06 2.12 -5.83
N PHE A 27 -4.47 2.00 -4.65
CA PHE A 27 -5.18 2.13 -3.38
C PHE A 27 -5.76 3.53 -3.20
N GLU A 28 -5.02 4.57 -3.57
CA GLU A 28 -5.52 5.95 -3.51
C GLU A 28 -6.79 6.12 -4.35
N ALA A 29 -6.77 5.60 -5.57
CA ALA A 29 -7.92 5.64 -6.47
C ALA A 29 -9.09 4.82 -5.91
N GLN A 30 -8.81 3.63 -5.36
CA GLN A 30 -9.83 2.78 -4.75
C GLN A 30 -10.46 3.44 -3.54
N LEU A 31 -9.66 4.07 -2.68
CA LEU A 31 -10.18 4.79 -1.50
C LEU A 31 -11.08 5.94 -1.90
N ALA A 32 -10.72 6.71 -2.92
CA ALA A 32 -11.54 7.81 -3.41
C ALA A 32 -12.88 7.29 -3.94
N THR A 33 -12.86 6.19 -4.70
CA THR A 33 -14.07 5.56 -5.23
C THR A 33 -14.96 5.02 -4.12
N LEU A 34 -14.37 4.33 -3.14
CA LEU A 34 -15.10 3.78 -2.00
C LEU A 34 -15.72 4.88 -1.15
N LYS A 35 -14.99 5.98 -0.94
CA LYS A 35 -15.49 7.12 -0.19
C LYS A 35 -16.73 7.71 -0.86
N ALA A 36 -16.67 7.91 -2.16
CA ALA A 36 -17.82 8.43 -2.92
C ALA A 36 -19.02 7.50 -2.83
N LYS A 37 -18.82 6.19 -2.96
CA LYS A 37 -19.87 5.18 -2.84
C LYS A 37 -20.46 5.15 -1.44
N ALA A 38 -19.62 5.20 -0.40
CA ALA A 38 -20.05 5.17 0.98
C ALA A 38 -20.84 6.44 1.35
N GLU A 39 -20.41 7.60 0.87
CA GLU A 39 -21.15 8.85 1.05
C GLU A 39 -22.52 8.79 0.39
N SER A 40 -22.58 8.31 -0.84
CA SER A 40 -23.84 8.14 -1.57
C SER A 40 -24.81 7.19 -0.87
N ALA A 41 -24.29 6.12 -0.30
CA ALA A 41 -25.06 5.11 0.45
C ALA A 41 -25.33 5.52 1.90
N LYS A 42 -24.77 6.63 2.37
CA LYS A 42 -24.83 7.08 3.77
C LYS A 42 -24.31 6.01 4.74
N ALA A 43 -23.29 5.28 4.30
CA ALA A 43 -22.66 4.18 5.05
C ALA A 43 -21.61 4.72 6.02
N ASN A 44 -22.05 5.27 7.15
CA ASN A 44 -21.18 5.97 8.10
C ASN A 44 -20.08 5.09 8.70
N VAL A 45 -20.39 3.81 8.94
CA VAL A 45 -19.42 2.85 9.47
C VAL A 45 -18.30 2.61 8.45
N GLU A 46 -18.67 2.45 7.20
CA GLU A 46 -17.71 2.25 6.10
C GLU A 46 -16.91 3.51 5.84
N LEU A 47 -17.50 4.71 5.96
CA LEU A 47 -16.77 5.97 5.86
C LEU A 47 -15.67 6.07 6.92
N LYS A 48 -15.96 5.64 8.14
CA LYS A 48 -14.98 5.63 9.22
C LYS A 48 -13.87 4.63 8.94
N ALA A 49 -14.21 3.45 8.43
CA ALA A 49 -13.23 2.44 8.04
C ALA A 49 -12.33 2.94 6.90
N ILE A 50 -12.89 3.68 5.94
CA ILE A 50 -12.12 4.28 4.85
C ILE A 50 -11.16 5.34 5.38
N ALA A 51 -11.58 6.16 6.34
CA ALA A 51 -10.71 7.14 6.99
C ALA A 51 -9.54 6.46 7.71
N ASN A 52 -9.80 5.31 8.36
CA ASN A 52 -8.74 4.51 9.00
C ASN A 52 -7.76 3.97 7.97
N LEU A 53 -8.24 3.53 6.81
CA LEU A 53 -7.38 3.07 5.72
C LEU A 53 -6.54 4.21 5.15
N ALA A 54 -7.07 5.42 5.05
CA ALA A 54 -6.30 6.58 4.62
C ALA A 54 -5.13 6.84 5.55
N THR A 55 -5.34 6.69 6.86
CA THR A 55 -4.27 6.78 7.85
C THR A 55 -3.25 5.63 7.68
N ALA A 56 -3.73 4.41 7.47
CA ALA A 56 -2.86 3.25 7.24
C ALA A 56 -2.01 3.45 5.98
N LYS A 57 -2.55 4.09 4.95
CA LYS A 57 -1.82 4.41 3.72
C LYS A 57 -0.64 5.36 4.01
N LEU A 58 -0.81 6.33 4.90
CA LEU A 58 0.29 7.22 5.29
C LEU A 58 1.42 6.43 5.97
N THR A 59 1.08 5.46 6.80
CA THR A 59 2.06 4.57 7.42
C THR A 59 2.77 3.74 6.35
N LEU A 60 2.04 3.25 5.37
CA LEU A 60 2.61 2.50 4.26
C LEU A 60 3.58 3.36 3.45
N ASP A 61 3.24 4.61 3.17
CA ASP A 61 4.13 5.56 2.48
C ASP A 61 5.44 5.73 3.24
N GLN A 62 5.36 5.83 4.57
CA GLN A 62 6.54 5.94 5.43
C GLN A 62 7.39 4.68 5.37
N LYS A 63 6.76 3.50 5.39
CA LYS A 63 7.47 2.22 5.28
C LYS A 63 8.16 2.07 3.93
N VAL A 64 7.59 2.59 2.86
CA VAL A 64 8.23 2.61 1.55
C VAL A 64 9.46 3.51 1.56
N ARG A 65 9.41 4.66 2.22
CA ARG A 65 10.57 5.53 2.38
C ARG A 65 11.70 4.82 3.13
N GLU A 66 11.35 4.12 4.20
CA GLU A 66 12.32 3.31 4.97
C GLU A 66 12.92 2.22 4.08
N LEU A 67 12.12 1.59 3.24
CA LEU A 67 12.58 0.58 2.29
C LEU A 67 13.62 1.16 1.33
N LYS A 68 13.38 2.36 0.80
CA LYS A 68 14.30 3.03 -0.13
C LYS A 68 15.64 3.37 0.50
N THR A 69 15.67 3.61 1.82
CA THR A 69 16.89 3.97 2.54
C THR A 69 17.53 2.80 3.26
N ALA A 70 16.89 1.63 3.26
CA ALA A 70 17.38 0.44 3.97
C ALA A 70 18.69 -0.07 3.35
N GLY A 71 19.62 -0.46 4.22
CA GLY A 71 20.81 -1.16 3.81
C GLY A 71 20.47 -2.57 3.33
N GLU A 72 21.44 -3.23 2.74
CA GLU A 72 21.24 -4.54 2.12
C GLU A 72 20.69 -5.59 3.12
N ALA A 73 21.18 -5.58 4.36
CA ALA A 73 20.72 -6.51 5.39
C ALA A 73 19.27 -6.24 5.83
N ALA A 74 18.86 -4.98 5.88
CA ALA A 74 17.54 -4.58 6.33
C ALA A 74 16.50 -4.58 5.20
N PHE A 75 16.94 -4.56 3.95
CA PHE A 75 16.07 -4.43 2.79
C PHE A 75 15.05 -5.57 2.70
N GLN A 76 15.46 -6.81 2.87
CA GLN A 76 14.56 -7.96 2.74
C GLN A 76 13.47 -7.94 3.80
N GLN A 77 13.80 -7.56 5.02
CA GLN A 77 12.82 -7.45 6.09
C GLN A 77 11.85 -6.30 5.85
N ALA A 78 12.36 -5.14 5.43
CA ALA A 78 11.53 -3.98 5.11
C ALA A 78 10.60 -4.29 3.93
N LYS A 79 11.09 -5.00 2.92
CA LYS A 79 10.28 -5.46 1.78
C LYS A 79 9.15 -6.37 2.23
N ALA A 80 9.44 -7.36 3.08
CA ALA A 80 8.45 -8.29 3.61
C ALA A 80 7.38 -7.54 4.42
N ASP A 81 7.77 -6.55 5.22
CA ASP A 81 6.85 -5.73 6.01
C ASP A 81 5.93 -4.92 5.10
N VAL A 82 6.47 -4.28 4.07
CA VAL A 82 5.67 -3.52 3.09
C VAL A 82 4.70 -4.44 2.37
N GLU A 83 5.14 -5.60 1.89
CA GLU A 83 4.29 -6.56 1.19
C GLU A 83 3.15 -7.06 2.07
N ALA A 84 3.43 -7.33 3.36
CA ALA A 84 2.40 -7.76 4.30
C ALA A 84 1.34 -6.66 4.52
N ARG A 85 1.76 -5.41 4.63
CA ARG A 85 0.86 -4.28 4.79
C ARG A 85 0.01 -4.04 3.56
N ILE A 86 0.57 -4.24 2.37
CA ILE A 86 -0.15 -4.15 1.10
C ILE A 86 -1.24 -5.23 1.04
N ALA A 87 -0.91 -6.46 1.42
CA ALA A 87 -1.88 -7.57 1.42
C ALA A 87 -3.04 -7.29 2.39
N GLU A 88 -2.75 -6.77 3.58
CA GLU A 88 -3.78 -6.38 4.54
C GLU A 88 -4.65 -5.24 4.00
N PHE A 89 -4.03 -4.27 3.35
CA PHE A 89 -4.75 -3.13 2.75
C PHE A 89 -5.72 -3.61 1.68
N GLU A 90 -5.28 -4.49 0.78
CA GLU A 90 -6.13 -5.09 -0.26
C GLU A 90 -7.32 -5.82 0.34
N LYS A 91 -7.08 -6.59 1.39
CA LYS A 91 -8.13 -7.32 2.09
C LYS A 91 -9.16 -6.37 2.71
N SER A 92 -8.69 -5.31 3.34
CA SER A 92 -9.55 -4.30 3.95
C SER A 92 -10.40 -3.58 2.90
N VAL A 93 -9.81 -3.22 1.77
CA VAL A 93 -10.52 -2.58 0.65
C VAL A 93 -11.66 -3.49 0.16
N LYS A 94 -11.38 -4.76 -0.05
CA LYS A 94 -12.38 -5.73 -0.51
C LYS A 94 -13.51 -5.90 0.50
N THR A 95 -13.18 -5.93 1.78
CA THR A 95 -14.17 -6.06 2.86
C THR A 95 -15.10 -4.85 2.88
N ILE A 96 -14.55 -3.64 2.78
CA ILE A 96 -15.34 -2.41 2.77
C ILE A 96 -16.23 -2.36 1.53
N GLU A 97 -15.67 -2.70 0.37
CA GLU A 97 -16.41 -2.74 -0.88
C GLU A 97 -17.63 -3.67 -0.79
N SER A 98 -17.45 -4.86 -0.22
CA SER A 98 -18.53 -5.82 -0.02
C SER A 98 -19.61 -5.27 0.91
N LYS A 99 -19.22 -4.61 1.98
CA LYS A 99 -20.16 -4.01 2.93
C LYS A 99 -20.96 -2.88 2.31
N ILE A 100 -20.35 -2.05 1.50
CA ILE A 100 -21.04 -0.97 0.79
C ILE A 100 -22.05 -1.54 -0.18
N LYS A 101 -21.70 -2.59 -0.92
CA LYS A 101 -22.63 -3.26 -1.85
C LYS A 101 -23.82 -3.89 -1.12
N ALA A 102 -23.62 -4.39 0.08
CA ALA A 102 -24.67 -5.00 0.88
C ALA A 102 -25.59 -3.97 1.54
N ALA A 103 -25.11 -2.74 1.69
CA ALA A 103 -25.91 -1.64 2.23
C ALA A 103 -26.85 -1.07 1.17
#